data_28d28588312ac93faf78c390542dc6a4
#
_entry.id   28d28588312ac93faf78c390542dc6a4
#
_cell.length_a   1.000
_cell.length_b   1.000
_cell.length_c   1.000
_cell.angle_alpha   90.00
_cell.angle_beta   90.00
_cell.angle_gamma   90.00
#
_symmetry.space_group_name_H-M   'P 1'
#
loop_
_entity.id
_entity.type
_entity.pdbx_description
1 polymer ?
#
loop_
_entity_poly.entity_id
_entity_poly.type
_entity_poly.pdbx_seq_one_letter_code
_entity_poly.pdbx_strand_id
1 'polypeptide(L)'
;LQNAIHISKDGIESIRITLKNMKPPTEQIGIHRMKLFIEEFAGKNDVNIPFVYKGNLDMISPIQWKIIGENVTEALTNAMKYADATVISIDIHVLNKMVKVQVKDNGKGVALVKKGLGIMGMEERTASVNGKIIVDGTSGFSVTMLLPI
;
A
#
# COMPACT_ATOMS: atom_id res chain seq x y z
N LEU A 1 -13.22 -8.19 -27.06
CA LEU A 1 -13.55 -8.34 -27.44
C LEU A 1 -13.59 -8.26 -27.12
N GLN A 2 -13.13 -7.87 -26.87
CA GLN A 2 -13.45 -7.86 -26.91
C GLN A 2 -13.56 -7.75 -26.68
N ASN A 3 -13.11 -7.54 -26.36
CA ASN A 3 -13.41 -7.41 -26.75
C ASN A 3 -13.70 -7.25 -26.57
N ALA A 4 -13.57 -7.04 -26.03
CA ALA A 4 -13.97 -7.10 -26.33
C ALA A 4 -14.24 -7.03 -26.00
N ILE A 5 -13.82 -6.54 -25.90
CA ILE A 5 -14.19 -6.53 -26.10
C ILE A 5 -14.54 -6.63 -25.60
N HIS A 6 -14.26 -6.32 -24.88
CA HIS A 6 -14.76 -6.51 -25.09
C HIS A 6 -15.27 -6.25 -24.65
N ILE A 7 -15.22 -5.80 -24.03
CA ILE A 7 -15.74 -5.63 -24.17
C ILE A 7 -16.41 -5.83 -23.58
N SER A 8 -16.40 -5.55 -22.91
CA SER A 8 -16.97 -5.77 -22.87
C SER A 8 -17.34 -5.75 -22.15
N LYS A 9 -17.13 -5.52 -21.67
CA LYS A 9 -17.28 -5.53 -21.53
C LYS A 9 -17.53 -5.06 -21.36
N ASP A 10 -17.14 -4.41 -21.48
CA ASP A 10 -17.14 -4.03 -21.97
C ASP A 10 -17.32 -3.47 -22.15
N GLY A 11 -17.24 -2.97 -21.87
CA GLY A 11 -17.32 -2.66 -22.54
C GLY A 11 -17.26 -2.29 -22.40
N ILE A 12 -17.11 -1.85 -22.21
CA ILE A 12 -16.99 -1.64 -22.58
C ILE A 12 -16.59 -1.43 -22.51
N GLU A 13 -16.15 -1.12 -22.39
CA GLU A 13 -15.65 -1.15 -22.87
C GLU A 13 -15.37 -0.69 -23.22
N SER A 14 -15.40 -0.29 -23.24
CA SER A 14 -14.97 -0.02 -24.00
C SER A 14 -14.92 0.52 -23.99
N ILE A 15 -14.59 1.06 -23.85
CA ILE A 15 -14.31 1.54 -24.11
C ILE A 15 -14.06 1.69 -23.82
N ARG A 16 -13.59 1.80 -23.46
CA ARG A 16 -13.09 1.81 -23.70
C ARG A 16 -12.48 1.97 -24.28
N ILE A 17 -12.06 2.25 -24.71
CA ILE A 17 -11.21 2.29 -25.45
C ILE A 17 -11.05 2.95 -26.20
N THR A 18 -11.03 3.65 -26.36
CA THR A 18 -10.48 4.32 -26.89
C THR A 18 -9.93 5.26 -26.59
N LEU A 19 -10.31 5.79 -26.32
CA LEU A 19 -9.39 6.41 -25.77
C LEU A 19 -8.61 5.51 -25.19
N LYS A 20 -8.87 4.72 -25.44
CA LYS A 20 -8.27 3.74 -25.22
C LYS A 20 -7.01 3.43 -25.25
N ASN A 21 -6.54 3.62 -25.57
CA ASN A 21 -5.17 3.31 -25.81
C ASN A 21 -4.21 4.15 -25.03
N MET A 22 -4.70 5.13 -24.35
CA MET A 22 -3.89 5.92 -23.46
C MET A 22 -3.85 5.24 -22.13
N LYS A 23 -2.70 4.69 -21.79
CA LYS A 23 -2.49 4.11 -20.47
C LYS A 23 -2.25 5.24 -19.48
N PRO A 24 -2.87 5.19 -18.31
CA PRO A 24 -2.54 6.17 -17.28
C PRO A 24 -1.07 6.03 -16.86
N PRO A 25 -0.44 7.10 -16.39
CA PRO A 25 0.89 7.00 -15.81
C PRO A 25 0.94 5.99 -14.67
N THR A 26 2.12 5.45 -14.41
CA THR A 26 2.31 4.43 -13.39
C THR A 26 1.82 4.89 -12.02
N GLU A 27 2.08 6.15 -11.65
CA GLU A 27 1.64 6.64 -10.35
C GLU A 27 0.14 6.65 -10.22
N GLN A 28 -0.59 6.95 -11.30
CA GLN A 28 -2.05 6.94 -11.27
C GLN A 28 -2.57 5.54 -11.07
N ILE A 29 -1.94 4.55 -11.70
CA ILE A 29 -2.32 3.15 -11.50
C ILE A 29 -2.05 2.73 -10.06
N GLY A 30 -0.85 3.02 -9.57
CA GLY A 30 -0.45 2.61 -8.23
C GLY A 30 -1.30 3.25 -7.15
N ILE A 31 -1.45 4.57 -7.20
CA ILE A 31 -2.23 5.29 -6.19
C ILE A 31 -3.70 4.93 -6.27
N HIS A 32 -4.22 4.74 -7.47
CA HIS A 32 -5.63 4.36 -7.65
C HIS A 32 -5.91 2.99 -7.05
N ARG A 33 -5.04 2.02 -7.31
CA ARG A 33 -5.18 0.69 -6.73
C ARG A 33 -5.09 0.72 -5.21
N MET A 34 -4.18 1.53 -4.71
CA MET A 34 -4.02 1.67 -3.26
C MET A 34 -5.29 2.23 -2.63
N LYS A 35 -5.88 3.27 -3.22
CA LYS A 35 -7.12 3.85 -2.72
C LYS A 35 -8.25 2.85 -2.72
N LEU A 36 -8.41 2.10 -3.81
CA LEU A 36 -9.47 1.10 -3.90
C LEU A 36 -9.29 0.00 -2.86
N PHE A 37 -8.06 -0.47 -2.71
CA PHE A 37 -7.75 -1.50 -1.73
C PHE A 37 -8.04 -1.03 -0.30
N ILE A 38 -7.64 0.20 0.02
CA ILE A 38 -7.87 0.77 1.34
C ILE A 38 -9.36 0.89 1.65
N GLU A 39 -10.14 1.38 0.68
CA GLU A 39 -11.58 1.51 0.86
C GLU A 39 -12.24 0.16 1.10
N GLU A 40 -11.85 -0.83 0.32
CA GLU A 40 -12.41 -2.16 0.46
C GLU A 40 -12.03 -2.79 1.81
N PHE A 41 -10.77 -2.66 2.19
CA PHE A 41 -10.30 -3.21 3.47
C PHE A 41 -10.99 -2.53 4.65
N ALA A 42 -11.12 -1.20 4.60
CA ALA A 42 -11.77 -0.44 5.66
C ALA A 42 -13.23 -0.86 5.83
N GLY A 43 -13.93 -1.04 4.72
CA GLY A 43 -15.33 -1.45 4.75
C GLY A 43 -15.52 -2.86 5.28
N LYS A 44 -14.67 -3.80 4.87
CA LYS A 44 -14.77 -5.19 5.30
C LYS A 44 -14.44 -5.39 6.78
N ASN A 45 -13.54 -4.57 7.30
CA ASN A 45 -13.02 -4.77 8.66
C ASN A 45 -13.52 -3.74 9.65
N ASP A 46 -14.42 -2.86 9.23
CA ASP A 46 -15.01 -1.83 10.06
C ASP A 46 -13.92 -1.03 10.80
N VAL A 47 -12.93 -0.60 10.05
CA VAL A 47 -11.79 0.17 10.57
C VAL A 47 -11.66 1.44 9.74
N ASN A 48 -11.25 2.54 10.38
CA ASN A 48 -11.03 3.81 9.71
C ASN A 48 -9.57 3.87 9.27
N ILE A 49 -9.33 4.11 7.98
CA ILE A 49 -7.97 4.16 7.43
C ILE A 49 -7.74 5.49 6.73
N PRO A 50 -7.32 6.53 7.48
CA PRO A 50 -6.93 7.78 6.86
C PRO A 50 -5.71 7.56 5.96
N PHE A 51 -5.77 8.06 4.73
CA PHE A 51 -4.71 7.85 3.76
C PHE A 51 -4.25 9.21 3.23
N VAL A 52 -2.97 9.52 3.42
CA VAL A 52 -2.36 10.78 3.01
C VAL A 52 -1.14 10.49 2.17
N TYR A 53 -0.94 11.26 1.11
CA TYR A 53 0.26 11.13 0.29
C TYR A 53 0.76 12.50 -0.14
N LYS A 54 2.08 12.64 -0.26
CA LYS A 54 2.75 13.88 -0.62
C LYS A 54 3.92 13.61 -1.54
N GLY A 55 4.24 14.60 -2.35
CA GLY A 55 5.40 14.55 -3.22
C GLY A 55 5.08 14.03 -4.60
N ASN A 56 6.11 13.80 -5.39
CA ASN A 56 5.96 13.37 -6.78
C ASN A 56 5.86 11.86 -6.87
N LEU A 57 4.64 11.35 -6.93
CA LEU A 57 4.39 9.90 -6.96
C LEU A 57 4.88 9.25 -8.25
N ASP A 58 5.17 10.04 -9.29
CA ASP A 58 5.77 9.54 -10.53
C ASP A 58 7.12 8.86 -10.27
N MET A 59 7.77 9.23 -9.19
CA MET A 59 9.08 8.67 -8.86
C MET A 59 9.02 7.23 -8.36
N ILE A 60 7.83 6.74 -8.05
CA ILE A 60 7.66 5.38 -7.54
C ILE A 60 7.49 4.43 -8.72
N SER A 61 8.40 3.47 -8.86
CA SER A 61 8.38 2.52 -9.97
C SER A 61 7.31 1.46 -9.77
N PRO A 62 6.93 0.72 -10.84
CA PRO A 62 5.96 -0.36 -10.70
C PRO A 62 6.37 -1.43 -9.69
N ILE A 63 7.65 -1.80 -9.65
CA ILE A 63 8.12 -2.81 -8.69
C ILE A 63 8.03 -2.28 -7.26
N GLN A 64 8.31 -1.00 -7.06
CA GLN A 64 8.18 -0.38 -5.75
C GLN A 64 6.72 -0.33 -5.30
N TRP A 65 5.82 0.03 -6.21
CA TRP A 65 4.38 0.00 -5.90
C TRP A 65 3.91 -1.39 -5.49
N LYS A 66 4.42 -2.42 -6.17
CA LYS A 66 4.07 -3.80 -5.82
C LYS A 66 4.52 -4.12 -4.39
N ILE A 67 5.75 -3.78 -4.05
CA ILE A 67 6.30 -4.04 -2.73
C ILE A 67 5.57 -3.24 -1.66
N ILE A 68 5.28 -1.97 -1.93
CA ILE A 68 4.50 -1.14 -1.02
C ILE A 68 3.15 -1.79 -0.76
N GLY A 69 2.46 -2.23 -1.82
CA GLY A 69 1.15 -2.86 -1.69
C GLY A 69 1.18 -4.13 -0.85
N GLU A 70 2.18 -4.98 -1.07
CA GLU A 70 2.31 -6.23 -0.31
C GLU A 70 2.58 -5.95 1.17
N ASN A 71 3.47 -4.99 1.44
CA ASN A 71 3.82 -4.65 2.81
C ASN A 71 2.67 -3.95 3.54
N VAL A 72 1.95 -3.06 2.85
CA VAL A 72 0.78 -2.40 3.44
C VAL A 72 -0.28 -3.45 3.78
N THR A 73 -0.53 -4.40 2.89
CA THR A 73 -1.48 -5.48 3.13
C THR A 73 -1.10 -6.27 4.38
N GLU A 74 0.17 -6.63 4.50
CA GLU A 74 0.65 -7.37 5.66
C GLU A 74 0.49 -6.56 6.95
N ALA A 75 0.84 -5.28 6.90
CA ALA A 75 0.74 -4.41 8.07
C ALA A 75 -0.71 -4.22 8.52
N LEU A 76 -1.63 -4.03 7.57
CA LEU A 76 -3.05 -3.90 7.87
C LEU A 76 -3.60 -5.18 8.48
N THR A 77 -3.23 -6.33 7.90
CA THR A 77 -3.66 -7.62 8.42
C THR A 77 -3.18 -7.83 9.86
N ASN A 78 -1.92 -7.49 10.12
CA ASN A 78 -1.37 -7.61 11.47
C ASN A 78 -2.07 -6.69 12.46
N ALA A 79 -2.39 -5.46 12.05
CA ALA A 79 -3.09 -4.52 12.91
C ALA A 79 -4.48 -5.06 13.31
N MET A 80 -5.18 -5.68 12.37
CA MET A 80 -6.49 -6.25 12.67
C MET A 80 -6.40 -7.50 13.53
N LYS A 81 -5.37 -8.34 13.32
CA LYS A 81 -5.24 -9.60 14.06
C LYS A 81 -4.73 -9.40 15.48
N TYR A 82 -3.82 -8.46 15.68
CA TYR A 82 -3.04 -8.41 16.92
C TYR A 82 -3.20 -7.14 17.72
N ALA A 83 -3.67 -6.06 17.13
CA ALA A 83 -3.68 -4.75 17.80
C ALA A 83 -5.06 -4.27 18.23
N ASP A 84 -6.13 -4.90 17.78
CA ASP A 84 -7.52 -4.42 18.02
C ASP A 84 -7.67 -2.96 17.61
N ALA A 85 -7.10 -2.61 16.48
CA ALA A 85 -7.07 -1.23 16.03
C ALA A 85 -8.43 -0.78 15.51
N THR A 86 -8.81 0.46 15.78
CA THR A 86 -9.99 1.08 15.18
C THR A 86 -9.62 2.13 14.14
N VAL A 87 -8.38 2.62 14.19
CA VAL A 87 -7.84 3.56 13.21
C VAL A 87 -6.45 3.10 12.81
N ILE A 88 -6.23 3.00 11.50
CA ILE A 88 -4.91 2.67 10.95
C ILE A 88 -4.59 3.73 9.91
N SER A 89 -3.60 4.57 10.17
CA SER A 89 -3.22 5.62 9.22
C SER A 89 -2.15 5.12 8.27
N ILE A 90 -2.24 5.56 7.02
CA ILE A 90 -1.25 5.23 5.98
C ILE A 90 -0.76 6.53 5.38
N ASP A 91 0.55 6.74 5.40
CA ASP A 91 1.20 7.91 4.82
C ASP A 91 2.20 7.47 3.78
N ILE A 92 2.15 8.08 2.59
CA ILE A 92 3.19 7.92 1.56
C ILE A 92 3.78 9.29 1.29
N HIS A 93 5.09 9.42 1.49
CA HIS A 93 5.77 10.69 1.29
C HIS A 93 6.98 10.48 0.40
N VAL A 94 6.96 11.08 -0.79
CA VAL A 94 8.10 11.06 -1.69
C VAL A 94 8.99 12.23 -1.33
N LEU A 95 10.15 11.91 -0.79
CA LEU A 95 11.17 12.87 -0.42
C LEU A 95 12.23 12.91 -1.52
N ASN A 96 13.25 13.74 -1.32
CA ASN A 96 14.36 13.77 -2.25
C ASN A 96 15.07 12.40 -2.21
N LYS A 97 15.06 11.67 -3.31
CA LYS A 97 15.74 10.37 -3.47
C LYS A 97 15.19 9.24 -2.61
N MET A 98 13.99 9.39 -2.03
CA MET A 98 13.46 8.37 -1.13
C MET A 98 11.95 8.41 -1.08
N VAL A 99 11.33 7.23 -0.95
CA VAL A 99 9.91 7.14 -0.60
C VAL A 99 9.81 6.60 0.81
N LYS A 100 9.03 7.29 1.64
CA LYS A 100 8.73 6.83 3.00
C LYS A 100 7.26 6.43 3.04
N VAL A 101 6.99 5.19 3.46
CA VAL A 101 5.62 4.70 3.64
C VAL A 101 5.48 4.28 5.08
N GLN A 102 4.47 4.80 5.77
CA GLN A 102 4.24 4.44 7.16
C GLN A 102 2.81 3.98 7.36
N VAL A 103 2.66 2.83 8.03
CA VAL A 103 1.37 2.30 8.47
C VAL A 103 1.41 2.28 9.98
N LYS A 104 0.49 3.02 10.62
CA LYS A 104 0.49 3.15 12.08
C LYS A 104 -0.92 2.97 12.61
N ASP A 105 -1.10 2.12 13.61
CA ASP A 105 -2.41 1.91 14.21
C ASP A 105 -2.49 2.53 15.59
N ASN A 106 -3.73 2.65 16.10
CA ASN A 106 -4.02 3.18 17.43
C ASN A 106 -4.33 2.06 18.42
N GLY A 107 -4.00 0.83 18.08
CA GLY A 107 -4.32 -0.30 18.93
C GLY A 107 -3.30 -0.51 20.02
N LYS A 108 -3.29 -1.72 20.56
CA LYS A 108 -2.32 -2.10 21.56
C LYS A 108 -0.95 -2.20 20.91
N GLY A 109 0.06 -1.64 21.55
CA GLY A 109 1.41 -1.93 21.15
C GLY A 109 1.81 -3.32 21.59
N VAL A 110 2.98 -3.75 21.15
CA VAL A 110 3.61 -4.97 21.65
C VAL A 110 4.94 -4.59 22.22
N ALA A 111 5.23 -5.13 23.41
CA ALA A 111 6.49 -4.79 24.10
C ALA A 111 7.69 -5.31 23.32
N LEU A 112 7.52 -6.42 22.62
CA LEU A 112 8.58 -7.04 21.83
C LEU A 112 8.00 -7.49 20.50
N VAL A 113 8.50 -6.91 19.41
CA VAL A 113 8.04 -7.25 18.08
C VAL A 113 8.61 -8.60 17.66
N LYS A 114 7.73 -9.50 17.23
CA LYS A 114 8.14 -10.85 16.82
C LYS A 114 8.24 -10.93 15.32
N LYS A 115 9.33 -11.50 14.81
CA LYS A 115 9.53 -11.67 13.38
C LYS A 115 8.46 -12.55 12.72
N GLY A 116 7.79 -13.39 13.49
CA GLY A 116 6.72 -14.25 12.98
C GLY A 116 5.46 -13.54 12.55
N LEU A 117 5.38 -12.20 12.66
CA LEU A 117 4.23 -11.43 12.21
C LEU A 117 4.32 -11.06 10.73
N GLY A 118 5.01 -11.86 9.92
CA GLY A 118 5.21 -11.55 8.50
C GLY A 118 6.30 -10.52 8.27
N ILE A 119 6.98 -10.11 9.33
CA ILE A 119 7.99 -9.06 9.25
C ILE A 119 9.18 -9.49 8.40
N MET A 120 9.60 -10.76 8.52
CA MET A 120 10.72 -11.26 7.72
C MET A 120 10.41 -11.16 6.22
N GLY A 121 9.19 -11.48 5.82
CA GLY A 121 8.77 -11.33 4.43
C GLY A 121 8.81 -9.89 3.98
N MET A 122 8.33 -8.98 4.84
CA MET A 122 8.40 -7.56 4.53
C MET A 122 9.86 -7.08 4.40
N GLU A 123 10.72 -7.54 5.30
CA GLU A 123 12.14 -7.17 5.26
C GLU A 123 12.80 -7.67 3.97
N GLU A 124 12.53 -8.91 3.58
CA GLU A 124 13.11 -9.49 2.39
C GLU A 124 12.64 -8.79 1.12
N ARG A 125 11.33 -8.54 1.01
CA ARG A 125 10.78 -7.85 -0.16
C ARG A 125 11.37 -6.45 -0.29
N THR A 126 11.44 -5.74 0.84
CA THR A 126 11.93 -4.37 0.86
C THR A 126 13.43 -4.32 0.54
N ALA A 127 14.20 -5.27 1.07
CA ALA A 127 15.62 -5.35 0.78
C ALA A 127 15.90 -5.62 -0.69
N SER A 128 14.98 -6.31 -1.39
CA SER A 128 15.17 -6.61 -2.81
C SER A 128 15.20 -5.35 -3.68
N VAL A 129 14.71 -4.23 -3.18
CA VAL A 129 14.78 -2.93 -3.85
C VAL A 129 15.64 -1.94 -3.05
N ASN A 130 16.55 -2.46 -2.24
CA ASN A 130 17.51 -1.68 -1.45
C ASN A 130 16.84 -0.81 -0.40
N GLY A 131 15.67 -1.21 0.06
CA GLY A 131 14.93 -0.46 1.08
C GLY A 131 15.12 -1.05 2.46
N LYS A 132 14.50 -0.40 3.43
CA LYS A 132 14.54 -0.81 4.84
C LYS A 132 13.13 -0.80 5.42
N ILE A 133 12.92 -1.67 6.40
CA ILE A 133 11.69 -1.71 7.21
C ILE A 133 12.07 -1.38 8.65
N ILE A 134 11.31 -0.49 9.27
CA ILE A 134 11.43 -0.18 10.69
C ILE A 134 10.10 -0.51 11.33
N VAL A 135 10.11 -1.37 12.36
CA VAL A 135 8.90 -1.79 13.05
C VAL A 135 8.99 -1.34 14.50
N ASP A 136 7.93 -0.71 14.99
CA ASP A 136 7.89 -0.20 16.37
C ASP A 136 6.53 -0.53 16.97
N GLY A 137 6.53 -1.14 18.13
CA GLY A 137 5.31 -1.52 18.85
C GLY A 137 5.11 -0.79 20.17
N THR A 138 5.89 0.26 20.46
CA THR A 138 5.84 0.90 21.77
C THR A 138 4.59 1.74 21.99
N SER A 139 4.01 2.32 20.94
CA SER A 139 2.85 3.19 21.05
C SER A 139 1.90 2.88 19.91
N GLY A 140 1.14 1.79 20.07
CA GLY A 140 0.50 1.18 18.95
C GLY A 140 1.54 0.40 18.16
N PHE A 141 1.21 0.01 16.94
CA PHE A 141 2.13 -0.72 16.07
C PHE A 141 2.37 0.09 14.82
N SER A 142 3.61 0.30 14.45
CA SER A 142 3.92 1.02 13.22
C SER A 142 4.95 0.27 12.38
N VAL A 143 4.75 0.34 11.07
CA VAL A 143 5.68 -0.20 10.08
C VAL A 143 6.06 0.95 9.17
N THR A 144 7.35 1.23 9.07
CA THR A 144 7.86 2.29 8.20
C THR A 144 8.77 1.67 7.16
N MET A 145 8.46 1.93 5.89
CA MET A 145 9.28 1.51 4.76
C MET A 145 10.04 2.71 4.23
N LEU A 146 11.32 2.51 3.93
CA LEU A 146 12.17 3.53 3.30
C LEU A 146 12.73 2.91 2.02
N LEU A 147 12.33 3.44 0.87
CA LEU A 147 12.74 2.92 -0.44
C LEU A 147 13.51 4.00 -1.19
N PRO A 148 14.73 3.70 -1.65
CA PRO A 148 15.47 4.67 -2.47
C PRO A 148 14.85 4.79 -3.86
N ILE A 149 14.91 5.99 -4.43
CA ILE A 149 14.45 6.26 -5.78
C ILE A 149 15.50 7.02 -6.58
#